data_e25c1312a841f74b80826a62f5af5d33
#
_entry.id   e25c1312a841f74b80826a62f5af5d33
#
_cell.length_a   1.000
_cell.length_b   1.000
_cell.length_c   1.000
_cell.angle_alpha   90.00
_cell.angle_beta   90.00
_cell.angle_gamma   90.00
#
_symmetry.space_group_name_H-M   'P 1'
#
loop_
_entity.id
_entity.type
_entity.pdbx_description
1 polymer ?
#
loop_
_entity_poly.entity_id
_entity_poly.type
_entity_poly.pdbx_seq_one_letter_code
_entity_poly.pdbx_strand_id
1 'polypeptide(L)'
;MPDLYDDGDMNNMPSKLFEIERRIKNIFINYSFQEIRTPILEDANLFKRSVGSSSDIVNKEIYSFNDRNDKIIAMRPEGTASVIRSIVEKKLDHLSHKLWYMGPMWRYERPQKGRYRQFNQAGIEILGIQEGLPEFEMISVVCSLIQEFEIKNCLIKINHLGTKQDKEAFCKALVNFLEPYKKELNEKDFERLHKNPLRVLDSKSAETQNLLKKAPSIKDFIDKSAINLLNSIKKQFSDICDIEIDYSLVRGLDYYSGFVFEAISSELGAQDSFLGGGRYDHLCSQLGGKEMPAIGMALGLERFSNLVTLTNNKIKMVSFIILASNIEPKAYKIAHNLRSFNKAVVLDISLAEGSLKSKMRRANKNNADYAIILGEEELENETAVIKPLKDELKEQQTVSIEDLYSFYKAL
;
A
#
# COMPACT_ATOMS: atom_id res chain seq x y z
N MET A 1 13.34 -6.87 2.77
CA MET A 1 13.42 -5.39 2.77
C MET A 1 14.78 -5.03 3.30
N PRO A 2 15.55 -4.14 2.70
CA PRO A 2 16.77 -3.62 3.31
C PRO A 2 16.44 -2.78 4.53
N ASP A 3 17.41 -2.58 5.41
CA ASP A 3 17.25 -1.62 6.50
C ASP A 3 17.03 -0.22 5.92
N LEU A 4 16.05 0.48 6.47
CA LEU A 4 15.71 1.83 6.05
C LEU A 4 16.15 2.80 7.15
N TYR A 5 16.90 3.82 6.75
CA TYR A 5 17.34 4.88 7.63
C TYR A 5 16.79 6.21 7.13
N ASP A 6 16.16 6.96 8.03
CA ASP A 6 15.66 8.30 7.74
C ASP A 6 16.79 9.33 7.92
N ASP A 7 17.20 9.96 6.84
CA ASP A 7 18.21 11.02 6.83
C ASP A 7 17.59 12.43 6.80
N GLY A 8 16.26 12.51 6.96
CA GLY A 8 15.50 13.76 6.93
C GLY A 8 15.10 14.22 5.53
N ASP A 9 15.45 13.49 4.47
CA ASP A 9 14.90 13.73 3.14
C ASP A 9 13.54 13.08 3.02
N MET A 10 12.51 13.87 2.74
CA MET A 10 11.14 13.39 2.54
C MET A 10 10.99 12.41 1.37
N ASN A 11 11.97 12.35 0.48
CA ASN A 11 11.98 11.40 -0.63
C ASN A 11 12.76 10.12 -0.32
N ASN A 12 13.42 10.02 0.84
CA ASN A 12 13.97 8.74 1.26
C ASN A 12 12.84 7.78 1.67
N MET A 13 13.14 6.48 1.65
CA MET A 13 12.10 5.45 1.77
C MET A 13 11.31 5.52 3.09
N PRO A 14 11.91 5.70 4.30
CA PRO A 14 11.15 5.73 5.54
C PRO A 14 10.15 6.88 5.62
N SER A 15 10.59 8.12 5.42
CA SER A 15 9.74 9.30 5.45
C SER A 15 8.66 9.27 4.38
N LYS A 16 9.02 8.81 3.19
CA LYS A 16 8.11 8.67 2.06
C LYS A 16 7.03 7.64 2.34
N LEU A 17 7.39 6.46 2.86
CA LEU A 17 6.42 5.43 3.22
C LEU A 17 5.47 5.92 4.32
N PHE A 18 5.99 6.57 5.37
CA PHE A 18 5.17 7.12 6.44
C PHE A 18 4.09 8.09 5.91
N GLU A 19 4.48 9.01 5.03
CA GLU A 19 3.53 9.98 4.47
C GLU A 19 2.52 9.32 3.51
N ILE A 20 2.96 8.35 2.71
CA ILE A 20 2.08 7.56 1.84
C ILE A 20 1.06 6.79 2.69
N GLU A 21 1.51 6.08 3.72
CA GLU A 21 0.65 5.32 4.64
C GLU A 21 -0.40 6.22 5.30
N ARG A 22 0.03 7.41 5.76
CA ARG A 22 -0.87 8.40 6.38
C ARG A 22 -1.96 8.87 5.42
N ARG A 23 -1.62 9.20 4.16
CA ARG A 23 -2.59 9.66 3.15
C ARG A 23 -3.51 8.54 2.71
N ILE A 24 -3.02 7.34 2.47
CA ILE A 24 -3.83 6.17 2.13
C ILE A 24 -4.84 5.88 3.24
N LYS A 25 -4.39 5.88 4.50
CA LYS A 25 -5.27 5.72 5.66
C LYS A 25 -6.40 6.75 5.69
N ASN A 26 -6.10 8.02 5.43
CA ASN A 26 -7.10 9.08 5.39
C ASN A 26 -8.14 8.82 4.29
N ILE A 27 -7.72 8.40 3.10
CA ILE A 27 -8.63 8.02 2.02
C ILE A 27 -9.56 6.89 2.49
N PHE A 28 -9.03 5.81 3.04
CA PHE A 28 -9.84 4.68 3.51
C PHE A 28 -10.86 5.08 4.58
N ILE A 29 -10.46 5.94 5.53
CA ILE A 29 -11.36 6.48 6.55
C ILE A 29 -12.45 7.35 5.93
N ASN A 30 -12.13 8.20 4.95
CA ASN A 30 -13.10 9.05 4.25
C ASN A 30 -14.15 8.23 3.48
N TYR A 31 -13.77 7.03 3.02
CA TYR A 31 -14.71 6.07 2.42
C TYR A 31 -15.40 5.17 3.46
N SER A 32 -15.31 5.50 4.76
CA SER A 32 -15.94 4.77 5.88
C SER A 32 -15.44 3.32 6.06
N PHE A 33 -14.22 3.00 5.63
CA PHE A 33 -13.61 1.72 5.97
C PHE A 33 -13.10 1.73 7.41
N GLN A 34 -13.30 0.63 8.13
CA GLN A 34 -12.84 0.41 9.50
C GLN A 34 -11.53 -0.39 9.51
N GLU A 35 -10.63 -0.05 10.40
CA GLU A 35 -9.36 -0.76 10.51
C GLU A 35 -9.55 -2.18 11.07
N ILE A 36 -8.93 -3.17 10.42
CA ILE A 36 -8.74 -4.51 10.97
C ILE A 36 -7.26 -4.84 11.03
N ARG A 37 -6.81 -5.40 12.15
CA ARG A 37 -5.45 -5.90 12.34
C ARG A 37 -5.49 -7.39 12.56
N THR A 38 -4.90 -8.15 11.66
CA THR A 38 -4.77 -9.61 11.74
C THR A 38 -3.36 -10.00 12.15
N PRO A 39 -3.17 -11.19 12.77
CA PRO A 39 -1.84 -11.69 13.09
C PRO A 39 -0.93 -11.79 11.86
N ILE A 40 0.38 -11.71 12.10
CA ILE A 40 1.41 -11.94 11.07
C ILE A 40 1.55 -13.44 10.80
N LEU A 41 1.46 -14.24 11.86
CA LEU A 41 1.58 -15.69 11.82
C LEU A 41 0.17 -16.31 11.78
N GLU A 42 -0.06 -17.17 10.82
CA GLU A 42 -1.32 -17.86 10.58
C GLU A 42 -1.08 -19.36 10.39
N ASP A 43 -2.12 -20.16 10.51
CA ASP A 43 -2.07 -21.55 10.10
C ASP A 43 -1.76 -21.66 8.60
N ALA A 44 -0.75 -22.42 8.21
CA ALA A 44 -0.37 -22.55 6.80
C ALA A 44 -1.50 -23.07 5.90
N ASN A 45 -2.43 -23.85 6.45
CA ASN A 45 -3.60 -24.36 5.73
C ASN A 45 -4.57 -23.24 5.34
N LEU A 46 -4.56 -22.11 6.04
CA LEU A 46 -5.36 -20.94 5.66
C LEU A 46 -5.04 -20.55 4.22
N PHE A 47 -3.76 -20.36 3.90
CA PHE A 47 -3.33 -19.91 2.58
C PHE A 47 -3.46 -21.01 1.51
N LYS A 48 -3.24 -22.28 1.87
CA LYS A 48 -3.46 -23.41 0.94
C LYS A 48 -4.92 -23.49 0.49
N ARG A 49 -5.85 -23.25 1.42
CA ARG A 49 -7.31 -23.29 1.13
C ARG A 49 -7.79 -22.03 0.39
N SER A 50 -7.25 -20.86 0.71
CA SER A 50 -7.71 -19.59 0.15
C SER A 50 -7.08 -19.27 -1.20
N VAL A 51 -5.75 -19.35 -1.32
CA VAL A 51 -5.02 -18.89 -2.51
C VAL A 51 -5.03 -19.92 -3.64
N GLY A 52 -5.33 -21.18 -3.33
CA GLY A 52 -5.38 -22.31 -4.26
C GLY A 52 -4.04 -23.03 -4.38
N SER A 53 -4.13 -24.37 -4.51
CA SER A 53 -2.96 -25.25 -4.62
C SER A 53 -2.15 -25.07 -5.91
N SER A 54 -2.73 -24.41 -6.92
CA SER A 54 -2.07 -24.13 -8.21
C SER A 54 -1.29 -22.82 -8.22
N SER A 55 -1.41 -21.97 -7.18
CA SER A 55 -0.75 -20.68 -7.16
C SER A 55 0.75 -20.79 -6.82
N ASP A 56 1.56 -19.96 -7.49
CA ASP A 56 3.01 -19.89 -7.20
C ASP A 56 3.26 -19.47 -5.74
N ILE A 57 2.37 -18.67 -5.14
CA ILE A 57 2.48 -18.22 -3.74
C ILE A 57 2.49 -19.43 -2.80
N VAL A 58 1.51 -20.33 -2.92
CA VAL A 58 1.40 -21.50 -2.03
C VAL A 58 2.51 -22.51 -2.28
N ASN A 59 2.88 -22.72 -3.55
CA ASN A 59 3.82 -23.76 -3.93
C ASN A 59 5.29 -23.40 -3.70
N LYS A 60 5.65 -22.09 -3.81
CA LYS A 60 7.06 -21.66 -3.87
C LYS A 60 7.41 -20.45 -3.01
N GLU A 61 6.42 -19.63 -2.62
CA GLU A 61 6.70 -18.30 -2.08
C GLU A 61 6.30 -18.13 -0.61
N ILE A 62 5.60 -19.09 -0.02
CA ILE A 62 5.17 -18.99 1.38
C ILE A 62 6.32 -19.33 2.33
N TYR A 63 6.55 -18.48 3.34
CA TYR A 63 7.41 -18.80 4.46
C TYR A 63 6.61 -19.59 5.47
N SER A 64 6.99 -20.85 5.71
CA SER A 64 6.34 -21.71 6.71
C SER A 64 7.37 -22.44 7.54
N PHE A 65 7.02 -22.76 8.80
CA PHE A 65 7.84 -23.47 9.78
C PHE A 65 6.94 -24.15 10.80
N ASN A 66 7.47 -25.13 11.52
CA ASN A 66 6.74 -25.76 12.61
C ASN A 66 6.85 -24.94 13.89
N ASP A 67 5.74 -24.79 14.60
CA ASP A 67 5.73 -24.28 15.98
C ASP A 67 6.21 -25.36 16.97
N ARG A 68 6.19 -25.04 18.28
CA ARG A 68 6.62 -25.95 19.33
C ARG A 68 5.73 -27.20 19.49
N ASN A 69 4.54 -27.19 18.88
CA ASN A 69 3.57 -28.29 18.90
C ASN A 69 3.49 -28.98 17.53
N ASP A 70 4.50 -28.85 16.68
CA ASP A 70 4.57 -29.38 15.31
C ASP A 70 3.46 -28.90 14.36
N LYS A 71 2.76 -27.81 14.72
CA LYS A 71 1.80 -27.18 13.83
C LYS A 71 2.52 -26.32 12.79
N ILE A 72 2.16 -26.49 11.51
CA ILE A 72 2.76 -25.68 10.43
C ILE A 72 2.14 -24.30 10.44
N ILE A 73 2.95 -23.30 10.77
CA ILE A 73 2.62 -21.89 10.76
C ILE A 73 3.24 -21.24 9.52
N ALA A 74 2.57 -20.25 8.97
CA ALA A 74 3.05 -19.45 7.85
C ALA A 74 3.07 -17.95 8.18
N MET A 75 4.05 -17.25 7.66
CA MET A 75 4.00 -15.78 7.59
C MET A 75 3.05 -15.38 6.47
N ARG A 76 2.11 -14.48 6.77
CA ARG A 76 1.06 -14.08 5.81
C ARG A 76 1.66 -13.51 4.52
N PRO A 77 1.32 -14.06 3.33
CA PRO A 77 1.78 -13.56 2.05
C PRO A 77 0.86 -12.47 1.46
N GLU A 78 -0.34 -12.29 2.06
CA GLU A 78 -1.37 -11.32 1.68
C GLU A 78 -2.35 -11.13 2.85
N GLY A 79 -3.25 -10.14 2.76
CA GLY A 79 -4.12 -9.78 3.89
C GLY A 79 -5.53 -10.36 3.82
N THR A 80 -6.09 -10.58 2.63
CA THR A 80 -7.50 -10.93 2.40
C THR A 80 -7.89 -12.23 3.13
N ALA A 81 -7.10 -13.29 3.02
CA ALA A 81 -7.39 -14.56 3.67
C ALA A 81 -7.48 -14.44 5.21
N SER A 82 -6.56 -13.65 5.80
CA SER A 82 -6.56 -13.38 7.24
C SER A 82 -7.79 -12.57 7.68
N VAL A 83 -8.24 -11.61 6.85
CA VAL A 83 -9.47 -10.85 7.11
C VAL A 83 -10.67 -11.80 7.11
N ILE A 84 -10.84 -12.61 6.07
CA ILE A 84 -11.97 -13.53 5.95
C ILE A 84 -11.95 -14.57 7.07
N ARG A 85 -10.79 -15.16 7.43
CA ARG A 85 -10.66 -16.04 8.59
C ARG A 85 -11.18 -15.37 9.87
N SER A 86 -10.80 -14.11 10.10
CA SER A 86 -11.25 -13.37 11.29
C SER A 86 -12.76 -13.17 11.32
N ILE A 87 -13.39 -12.90 10.17
CA ILE A 87 -14.85 -12.77 10.05
C ILE A 87 -15.54 -14.10 10.35
N VAL A 88 -15.04 -15.21 9.79
CA VAL A 88 -15.59 -16.57 10.01
C VAL A 88 -15.47 -16.99 11.48
N GLU A 89 -14.29 -16.86 12.07
CA GLU A 89 -14.05 -17.25 13.48
C GLU A 89 -14.90 -16.46 14.47
N LYS A 90 -15.14 -15.19 14.18
CA LYS A 90 -16.00 -14.30 15.00
C LYS A 90 -17.48 -14.45 14.67
N LYS A 91 -17.85 -15.30 13.72
CA LYS A 91 -19.24 -15.52 13.25
C LYS A 91 -19.91 -14.24 12.78
N LEU A 92 -19.15 -13.38 12.10
CA LEU A 92 -19.61 -12.09 11.56
C LEU A 92 -19.97 -12.18 10.06
N ASP A 93 -19.95 -13.38 9.49
CA ASP A 93 -20.21 -13.69 8.08
C ASP A 93 -21.68 -13.50 7.63
N HIS A 94 -22.52 -13.00 8.53
CA HIS A 94 -23.91 -12.61 8.26
C HIS A 94 -24.13 -11.10 8.18
N LEU A 95 -23.07 -10.30 8.35
CA LEU A 95 -23.10 -8.85 8.36
C LEU A 95 -22.33 -8.29 7.16
N SER A 96 -22.66 -7.06 6.78
CA SER A 96 -21.85 -6.31 5.79
C SER A 96 -20.73 -5.56 6.47
N HIS A 97 -19.56 -5.54 5.84
CA HIS A 97 -18.37 -4.87 6.37
C HIS A 97 -17.65 -4.07 5.28
N LYS A 98 -17.06 -2.95 5.67
CA LYS A 98 -16.05 -2.20 4.92
C LYS A 98 -14.81 -2.13 5.79
N LEU A 99 -13.79 -2.92 5.45
CA LEU A 99 -12.59 -3.09 6.27
C LEU A 99 -11.35 -2.65 5.49
N TRP A 100 -10.38 -2.06 6.20
CA TRP A 100 -9.05 -1.82 5.64
C TRP A 100 -7.97 -2.39 6.57
N TYR A 101 -6.87 -2.81 5.98
CA TYR A 101 -5.67 -3.24 6.68
C TYR A 101 -4.42 -2.63 6.05
N MET A 102 -3.36 -2.53 6.86
CA MET A 102 -2.05 -2.11 6.41
C MET A 102 -0.98 -2.81 7.25
N GLY A 103 0.09 -3.24 6.63
CA GLY A 103 1.21 -3.83 7.33
C GLY A 103 2.04 -4.82 6.51
N PRO A 104 3.03 -5.46 7.17
CA PRO A 104 4.01 -6.29 6.48
C PRO A 104 3.44 -7.64 6.03
N MET A 105 3.93 -8.06 4.84
CA MET A 105 3.66 -9.36 4.20
C MET A 105 4.98 -10.01 3.80
N TRP A 106 4.99 -11.33 3.57
CA TRP A 106 6.19 -12.08 3.25
C TRP A 106 5.97 -13.02 2.07
N ARG A 107 6.85 -12.91 1.04
CA ARG A 107 6.89 -13.82 -0.10
C ARG A 107 8.32 -14.18 -0.46
N TYR A 108 8.61 -15.44 -0.66
CA TYR A 108 9.92 -15.92 -1.10
C TYR A 108 10.08 -15.71 -2.61
N GLU A 109 10.06 -14.45 -3.03
CA GLU A 109 10.28 -14.05 -4.42
C GLU A 109 11.76 -13.76 -4.69
N ARG A 110 12.15 -13.78 -5.97
CA ARG A 110 13.45 -13.25 -6.38
C ARG A 110 13.44 -11.73 -6.20
N PRO A 111 14.38 -11.17 -5.40
CA PRO A 111 14.43 -9.74 -5.17
C PRO A 111 14.65 -8.97 -6.48
N GLN A 112 13.86 -7.92 -6.67
CA GLN A 112 14.03 -6.96 -7.76
C GLN A 112 13.43 -5.62 -7.33
N LYS A 113 13.67 -4.54 -8.09
CA LYS A 113 13.20 -3.20 -7.74
C LYS A 113 11.67 -3.21 -7.47
N GLY A 114 11.28 -2.78 -6.26
CA GLY A 114 9.89 -2.76 -5.82
C GLY A 114 9.29 -4.14 -5.45
N ARG A 115 10.10 -5.22 -5.43
CA ARG A 115 9.71 -6.55 -4.91
C ARG A 115 10.71 -7.03 -3.89
N TYR A 116 10.26 -7.12 -2.67
CA TYR A 116 11.05 -7.57 -1.53
C TYR A 116 10.42 -8.82 -0.92
N ARG A 117 11.23 -9.62 -0.23
CA ARG A 117 10.73 -10.80 0.50
C ARG A 117 9.85 -10.42 1.68
N GLN A 118 10.15 -9.30 2.33
CA GLN A 118 9.26 -8.59 3.22
C GLN A 118 8.87 -7.28 2.56
N PHE A 119 7.58 -6.97 2.49
CA PHE A 119 7.03 -5.75 1.92
C PHE A 119 5.78 -5.34 2.68
N ASN A 120 5.37 -4.09 2.58
CA ASN A 120 4.13 -3.62 3.18
C ASN A 120 3.00 -3.60 2.15
N GLN A 121 1.83 -4.00 2.59
CA GLN A 121 0.61 -3.99 1.78
C GLN A 121 -0.46 -3.18 2.49
N ALA A 122 -1.15 -2.32 1.74
CA ALA A 122 -2.41 -1.72 2.14
C ALA A 122 -3.53 -2.36 1.33
N GLY A 123 -4.66 -2.68 1.98
CA GLY A 123 -5.80 -3.27 1.30
C GLY A 123 -7.13 -2.88 1.94
N ILE A 124 -8.17 -2.99 1.15
CA ILE A 124 -9.57 -2.81 1.58
C ILE A 124 -10.43 -3.98 1.10
N GLU A 125 -11.46 -4.28 1.91
CA GLU A 125 -12.40 -5.36 1.67
C GLU A 125 -13.83 -4.86 1.91
N ILE A 126 -14.74 -5.09 0.95
CA ILE A 126 -16.18 -4.89 1.09
C ILE A 126 -16.84 -6.26 1.10
N LEU A 127 -17.47 -6.61 2.21
CA LEU A 127 -18.00 -7.94 2.47
C LEU A 127 -19.51 -7.89 2.66
N GLY A 128 -20.22 -8.93 2.25
CA GLY A 128 -21.66 -9.08 2.48
C GLY A 128 -22.54 -8.24 1.56
N ILE A 129 -22.01 -7.69 0.47
CA ILE A 129 -22.79 -6.86 -0.48
C ILE A 129 -22.66 -7.44 -1.88
N GLN A 130 -23.82 -7.66 -2.52
CA GLN A 130 -23.90 -8.20 -3.89
C GLN A 130 -23.21 -7.31 -4.92
N GLU A 131 -22.89 -7.90 -6.07
CA GLU A 131 -22.28 -7.19 -7.21
C GLU A 131 -23.13 -5.99 -7.66
N GLY A 132 -22.45 -4.92 -8.06
CA GLY A 132 -23.02 -3.67 -8.53
C GLY A 132 -22.38 -2.47 -7.84
N LEU A 133 -22.94 -1.98 -6.74
CA LEU A 133 -22.42 -0.80 -6.03
C LEU A 133 -20.98 -0.97 -5.48
N PRO A 134 -20.58 -2.13 -4.93
CA PRO A 134 -19.22 -2.30 -4.42
C PRO A 134 -18.12 -2.13 -5.48
N GLU A 135 -18.39 -2.50 -6.73
CA GLU A 135 -17.46 -2.33 -7.85
C GLU A 135 -17.20 -0.85 -8.15
N PHE A 136 -18.26 -0.04 -8.16
CA PHE A 136 -18.14 1.42 -8.34
C PHE A 136 -17.38 2.05 -7.17
N GLU A 137 -17.69 1.66 -5.94
CA GLU A 137 -17.00 2.15 -4.74
C GLU A 137 -15.51 1.79 -4.79
N MET A 138 -15.18 0.56 -5.19
CA MET A 138 -13.82 0.09 -5.29
C MET A 138 -13.02 0.89 -6.33
N ILE A 139 -13.56 1.11 -7.52
CA ILE A 139 -12.91 1.92 -8.56
C ILE A 139 -12.82 3.38 -8.14
N SER A 140 -13.82 3.92 -7.44
CA SER A 140 -13.78 5.27 -6.88
C SER A 140 -12.59 5.45 -5.91
N VAL A 141 -12.34 4.46 -5.02
CA VAL A 141 -11.15 4.49 -4.13
C VAL A 141 -9.86 4.45 -4.94
N VAL A 142 -9.79 3.61 -6.00
CA VAL A 142 -8.61 3.55 -6.88
C VAL A 142 -8.36 4.89 -7.55
N CYS A 143 -9.39 5.53 -8.11
CA CYS A 143 -9.28 6.85 -8.71
C CYS A 143 -8.83 7.92 -7.68
N SER A 144 -9.36 7.86 -6.46
CA SER A 144 -8.94 8.77 -5.38
C SER A 144 -7.47 8.59 -5.00
N LEU A 145 -6.96 7.35 -4.98
CA LEU A 145 -5.54 7.08 -4.77
C LEU A 145 -4.68 7.67 -5.91
N ILE A 146 -5.09 7.46 -7.16
CA ILE A 146 -4.38 7.99 -8.33
C ILE A 146 -4.34 9.52 -8.29
N GLN A 147 -5.44 10.18 -7.97
CA GLN A 147 -5.54 11.64 -7.88
C GLN A 147 -4.75 12.20 -6.70
N GLU A 148 -4.88 11.63 -5.48
CA GLU A 148 -4.19 12.11 -4.28
C GLU A 148 -2.67 12.10 -4.43
N PHE A 149 -2.14 11.10 -5.12
CA PHE A 149 -0.71 10.93 -5.32
C PHE A 149 -0.22 11.39 -6.71
N GLU A 150 -1.10 11.98 -7.51
CA GLU A 150 -0.80 12.50 -8.85
C GLU A 150 -0.07 11.46 -9.74
N ILE A 151 -0.53 10.19 -9.67
CA ILE A 151 0.10 9.09 -10.41
C ILE A 151 -0.06 9.30 -11.91
N LYS A 152 1.05 9.43 -12.60
CA LYS A 152 1.09 9.67 -14.06
C LYS A 152 1.10 8.36 -14.84
N ASN A 153 0.71 8.46 -16.12
CA ASN A 153 0.76 7.33 -17.05
C ASN A 153 0.10 6.06 -16.48
N CYS A 154 -1.05 6.26 -15.81
CA CYS A 154 -1.79 5.22 -15.13
C CYS A 154 -2.99 4.76 -15.98
N LEU A 155 -3.19 3.45 -16.05
CA LEU A 155 -4.32 2.81 -16.71
C LEU A 155 -4.96 1.81 -15.73
N ILE A 156 -6.27 1.88 -15.57
CA ILE A 156 -7.04 0.87 -14.84
C ILE A 156 -7.60 -0.12 -15.85
N LYS A 157 -7.14 -1.37 -15.79
CA LYS A 157 -7.71 -2.47 -16.56
C LYS A 157 -8.78 -3.14 -15.73
N ILE A 158 -9.92 -3.41 -16.37
CA ILE A 158 -11.05 -4.10 -15.75
C ILE A 158 -11.50 -5.28 -16.61
N ASN A 159 -11.95 -6.35 -15.96
CA ASN A 159 -12.53 -7.53 -16.61
C ASN A 159 -13.59 -8.15 -15.71
N HIS A 160 -14.32 -9.11 -16.26
CA HIS A 160 -15.27 -9.94 -15.53
C HIS A 160 -15.08 -11.41 -15.90
N LEU A 161 -14.83 -12.27 -14.91
CA LEU A 161 -14.55 -13.69 -15.10
C LEU A 161 -15.80 -14.56 -15.24
N GLY A 162 -16.98 -13.93 -15.15
CA GLY A 162 -18.26 -14.62 -15.18
C GLY A 162 -18.58 -15.38 -13.89
N THR A 163 -19.62 -16.20 -13.96
CA THR A 163 -19.95 -17.19 -12.94
C THR A 163 -18.94 -18.35 -12.95
N LYS A 164 -19.02 -19.24 -11.96
CA LYS A 164 -18.21 -20.45 -11.97
C LYS A 164 -18.41 -21.29 -13.23
N GLN A 165 -19.65 -21.39 -13.73
CA GLN A 165 -19.98 -22.12 -14.95
C GLN A 165 -19.39 -21.45 -16.21
N ASP A 166 -19.47 -20.13 -16.30
CA ASP A 166 -18.89 -19.37 -17.40
C ASP A 166 -17.37 -19.54 -17.45
N LYS A 167 -16.71 -19.42 -16.29
CA LYS A 167 -15.28 -19.64 -16.13
C LYS A 167 -14.86 -21.05 -16.53
N GLU A 168 -15.60 -22.07 -16.12
CA GLU A 168 -15.33 -23.47 -16.50
C GLU A 168 -15.52 -23.71 -17.99
N ALA A 169 -16.58 -23.15 -18.59
CA ALA A 169 -16.84 -23.24 -20.03
C ALA A 169 -15.73 -22.56 -20.85
N PHE A 170 -15.33 -21.35 -20.44
CA PHE A 170 -14.21 -20.64 -21.05
C PHE A 170 -12.89 -21.41 -20.94
N CYS A 171 -12.56 -21.94 -19.75
CA CYS A 171 -11.35 -22.75 -19.54
C CYS A 171 -11.33 -23.98 -20.48
N LYS A 172 -12.46 -24.68 -20.64
CA LYS A 172 -12.57 -25.81 -21.59
C LYS A 172 -12.34 -25.37 -23.03
N ALA A 173 -12.94 -24.26 -23.44
CA ALA A 173 -12.75 -23.72 -24.78
C ALA A 173 -11.30 -23.31 -25.02
N LEU A 174 -10.64 -22.69 -24.05
CA LEU A 174 -9.25 -22.28 -24.14
C LEU A 174 -8.31 -23.50 -24.25
N VAL A 175 -8.54 -24.55 -23.46
CA VAL A 175 -7.78 -25.80 -23.54
C VAL A 175 -7.95 -26.44 -24.89
N ASN A 176 -9.20 -26.61 -25.36
CA ASN A 176 -9.49 -27.19 -26.66
C ASN A 176 -8.85 -26.41 -27.85
N PHE A 177 -8.78 -25.09 -27.72
CA PHE A 177 -8.14 -24.24 -28.71
C PHE A 177 -6.62 -24.38 -28.70
N LEU A 178 -5.97 -24.41 -27.52
CA LEU A 178 -4.51 -24.43 -27.40
C LEU A 178 -3.88 -25.84 -27.51
N GLU A 179 -4.63 -26.92 -27.23
CA GLU A 179 -4.10 -28.30 -27.25
C GLU A 179 -3.46 -28.71 -28.59
N PRO A 180 -4.00 -28.33 -29.78
CA PRO A 180 -3.35 -28.59 -31.08
C PRO A 180 -1.98 -27.91 -31.22
N TYR A 181 -1.78 -26.78 -30.52
CA TYR A 181 -0.56 -25.95 -30.55
C TYR A 181 0.43 -26.26 -29.42
N LYS A 182 0.29 -27.38 -28.70
CA LYS A 182 1.11 -27.76 -27.54
C LYS A 182 2.63 -27.72 -27.79
N LYS A 183 3.07 -27.94 -29.06
CA LYS A 183 4.49 -27.88 -29.43
C LYS A 183 5.01 -26.44 -29.55
N GLU A 184 4.14 -25.46 -29.66
CA GLU A 184 4.46 -24.03 -29.78
C GLU A 184 4.41 -23.34 -28.42
N LEU A 185 3.80 -24.00 -27.41
CA LEU A 185 3.80 -23.52 -26.04
C LEU A 185 5.13 -23.88 -25.34
N ASN A 186 5.66 -22.96 -24.55
CA ASN A 186 6.77 -23.30 -23.66
C ASN A 186 6.29 -24.25 -22.53
N GLU A 187 7.22 -24.95 -21.89
CA GLU A 187 6.91 -25.94 -20.85
C GLU A 187 6.04 -25.38 -19.73
N LYS A 188 6.33 -24.15 -19.28
CA LYS A 188 5.56 -23.49 -18.21
C LYS A 188 4.12 -23.19 -18.62
N ASP A 189 3.88 -22.71 -19.83
CA ASP A 189 2.55 -22.41 -20.33
C ASP A 189 1.76 -23.68 -20.63
N PHE A 190 2.42 -24.73 -21.08
CA PHE A 190 1.81 -26.05 -21.24
C PHE A 190 1.37 -26.65 -19.90
N GLU A 191 2.21 -26.57 -18.86
CA GLU A 191 1.80 -26.98 -17.52
C GLU A 191 0.61 -26.16 -16.98
N ARG A 192 0.61 -24.85 -17.20
CA ARG A 192 -0.48 -23.95 -16.81
C ARG A 192 -1.78 -24.31 -17.50
N LEU A 193 -1.72 -24.65 -18.79
CA LEU A 193 -2.90 -25.02 -19.57
C LEU A 193 -3.68 -26.18 -18.92
N HIS A 194 -2.98 -27.12 -18.29
CA HIS A 194 -3.62 -28.27 -17.66
C HIS A 194 -3.95 -28.07 -16.18
N LYS A 195 -3.16 -27.23 -15.44
CA LYS A 195 -3.37 -26.99 -14.02
C LYS A 195 -4.37 -25.86 -13.74
N ASN A 196 -4.22 -24.75 -14.48
CA ASN A 196 -5.07 -23.56 -14.39
C ASN A 196 -5.04 -22.80 -15.72
N PRO A 197 -5.92 -23.13 -16.67
CA PRO A 197 -5.90 -22.59 -18.02
C PRO A 197 -5.89 -21.06 -18.10
N LEU A 198 -6.59 -20.38 -17.15
CA LEU A 198 -6.61 -18.92 -17.12
C LEU A 198 -5.22 -18.31 -16.97
N ARG A 199 -4.28 -19.02 -16.33
CA ARG A 199 -2.91 -18.53 -16.14
C ARG A 199 -2.09 -18.47 -17.41
N VAL A 200 -2.55 -19.10 -18.50
CA VAL A 200 -1.92 -18.99 -19.81
C VAL A 200 -2.11 -17.59 -20.37
N LEU A 201 -3.21 -16.91 -20.03
CA LEU A 201 -3.47 -15.52 -20.45
C LEU A 201 -2.38 -14.54 -19.91
N ASP A 202 -1.77 -14.84 -18.76
CA ASP A 202 -0.64 -14.09 -18.17
C ASP A 202 0.72 -14.46 -18.78
N SER A 203 0.77 -15.27 -19.84
CA SER A 203 2.05 -15.65 -20.44
C SER A 203 2.79 -14.44 -21.00
N LYS A 204 4.10 -14.42 -20.79
CA LYS A 204 5.00 -13.42 -21.37
C LYS A 204 5.73 -13.94 -22.62
N SER A 205 5.47 -15.18 -23.05
CA SER A 205 5.98 -15.74 -24.30
C SER A 205 5.31 -15.07 -25.50
N ALA A 206 6.10 -14.56 -26.43
CA ALA A 206 5.59 -13.94 -27.64
C ALA A 206 4.78 -14.93 -28.50
N GLU A 207 5.24 -16.19 -28.54
CA GLU A 207 4.57 -17.27 -29.26
C GLU A 207 3.18 -17.54 -28.65
N THR A 208 3.12 -17.74 -27.33
CA THR A 208 1.85 -17.95 -26.61
C THR A 208 0.92 -16.76 -26.79
N GLN A 209 1.42 -15.53 -26.68
CA GLN A 209 0.61 -14.31 -26.88
C GLN A 209 0.07 -14.20 -28.32
N ASN A 210 0.82 -14.63 -29.32
CA ASN A 210 0.33 -14.63 -30.70
C ASN A 210 -0.80 -15.68 -30.94
N LEU A 211 -0.72 -16.83 -30.27
CA LEU A 211 -1.81 -17.81 -30.29
C LEU A 211 -3.05 -17.26 -29.56
N LEU A 212 -2.89 -16.62 -28.41
CA LEU A 212 -3.98 -16.08 -27.61
C LEU A 212 -4.78 -14.98 -28.34
N LYS A 213 -4.17 -14.24 -29.27
CA LYS A 213 -4.92 -13.28 -30.11
C LYS A 213 -6.05 -13.91 -30.95
N LYS A 214 -5.95 -15.22 -31.20
CA LYS A 214 -6.95 -15.98 -31.97
C LYS A 214 -7.80 -16.89 -31.10
N ALA A 215 -7.50 -16.95 -29.80
CA ALA A 215 -8.21 -17.79 -28.85
C ALA A 215 -9.62 -17.24 -28.55
N PRO A 216 -10.54 -18.09 -28.07
CA PRO A 216 -11.81 -17.62 -27.52
C PRO A 216 -11.62 -16.54 -26.46
N SER A 217 -12.50 -15.55 -26.44
CA SER A 217 -12.48 -14.50 -25.43
C SER A 217 -13.48 -14.84 -24.32
N ILE A 218 -13.13 -14.52 -23.05
CA ILE A 218 -14.09 -14.68 -21.95
C ILE A 218 -15.36 -13.86 -22.15
N LYS A 219 -15.30 -12.78 -22.92
CA LYS A 219 -16.45 -11.98 -23.31
C LYS A 219 -17.60 -12.79 -23.93
N ASP A 220 -17.26 -13.88 -24.63
CA ASP A 220 -18.24 -14.70 -25.34
C ASP A 220 -18.97 -15.69 -24.41
N PHE A 221 -18.52 -15.79 -23.14
CA PHE A 221 -19.03 -16.72 -22.15
C PHE A 221 -19.78 -16.03 -20.99
N ILE A 222 -19.48 -14.76 -20.74
CA ILE A 222 -20.13 -13.99 -19.67
C ILE A 222 -21.46 -13.40 -20.15
N ASP A 223 -22.36 -13.16 -19.22
CA ASP A 223 -23.67 -12.64 -19.52
C ASP A 223 -23.65 -11.12 -19.85
N LYS A 224 -24.80 -10.63 -20.35
CA LYS A 224 -24.94 -9.21 -20.71
C LYS A 224 -24.86 -8.29 -19.51
N SER A 225 -25.23 -8.75 -18.31
CA SER A 225 -25.19 -7.93 -17.08
C SER A 225 -23.75 -7.62 -16.71
N ALA A 226 -22.85 -8.59 -16.78
CA ALA A 226 -21.43 -8.42 -16.57
C ALA A 226 -20.79 -7.42 -17.57
N ILE A 227 -21.14 -7.55 -18.87
CA ILE A 227 -20.69 -6.61 -19.91
C ILE A 227 -21.21 -5.19 -19.63
N ASN A 228 -22.47 -5.06 -19.22
CA ASN A 228 -23.08 -3.77 -18.90
C ASN A 228 -22.40 -3.14 -17.67
N LEU A 229 -22.07 -3.92 -16.64
CA LEU A 229 -21.32 -3.45 -15.47
C LEU A 229 -19.98 -2.86 -15.87
N LEU A 230 -19.19 -3.60 -16.67
CA LEU A 230 -17.89 -3.11 -17.16
C LEU A 230 -18.02 -1.80 -17.95
N ASN A 231 -18.99 -1.73 -18.87
CA ASN A 231 -19.24 -0.51 -19.65
C ASN A 231 -19.69 0.66 -18.79
N SER A 232 -20.53 0.41 -17.78
CA SER A 232 -21.04 1.44 -16.87
C SER A 232 -19.90 2.00 -16.00
N ILE A 233 -19.04 1.15 -15.45
CA ILE A 233 -17.86 1.57 -14.69
C ILE A 233 -16.93 2.42 -15.58
N LYS A 234 -16.60 1.91 -16.77
CA LYS A 234 -15.76 2.66 -17.71
C LYS A 234 -16.35 4.02 -18.02
N LYS A 235 -17.64 4.08 -18.35
CA LYS A 235 -18.33 5.34 -18.67
C LYS A 235 -18.33 6.32 -17.49
N GLN A 236 -18.54 5.82 -16.27
CA GLN A 236 -18.69 6.67 -15.07
C GLN A 236 -17.38 7.32 -14.64
N PHE A 237 -16.24 6.66 -14.87
CA PHE A 237 -14.94 7.12 -14.35
C PHE A 237 -13.96 7.55 -15.47
N SER A 238 -14.35 7.53 -16.75
CA SER A 238 -13.47 7.84 -17.87
C SER A 238 -13.01 9.30 -17.93
N ASP A 239 -13.68 10.21 -17.25
CA ASP A 239 -13.29 11.62 -17.09
C ASP A 239 -12.32 11.83 -15.90
N ILE A 240 -12.15 10.82 -15.06
CA ILE A 240 -11.32 10.85 -13.85
C ILE A 240 -10.02 10.07 -14.06
N CYS A 241 -10.12 8.87 -14.62
CA CYS A 241 -9.00 7.96 -14.86
C CYS A 241 -9.14 7.24 -16.20
N ASP A 242 -8.02 6.91 -16.83
CA ASP A 242 -8.04 6.05 -18.01
C ASP A 242 -8.46 4.62 -17.61
N ILE A 243 -9.53 4.11 -18.22
CA ILE A 243 -10.07 2.77 -17.96
C ILE A 243 -10.20 1.98 -19.25
N GLU A 244 -9.63 0.78 -19.25
CA GLU A 244 -9.71 -0.18 -20.35
C GLU A 244 -10.44 -1.45 -19.92
N ILE A 245 -11.36 -1.94 -20.76
CA ILE A 245 -11.91 -3.29 -20.60
C ILE A 245 -10.95 -4.25 -21.31
N ASP A 246 -10.22 -5.05 -20.51
CA ASP A 246 -9.24 -6.03 -21.01
C ASP A 246 -9.73 -7.45 -20.68
N TYR A 247 -10.36 -8.10 -21.64
CA TYR A 247 -10.89 -9.46 -21.50
C TYR A 247 -9.83 -10.54 -21.33
N SER A 248 -8.54 -10.20 -21.43
CA SER A 248 -7.43 -11.09 -21.09
C SER A 248 -6.94 -10.94 -19.65
N LEU A 249 -7.39 -9.89 -18.93
CA LEU A 249 -6.98 -9.65 -17.55
C LEU A 249 -7.44 -10.78 -16.64
N VAL A 250 -6.47 -11.44 -16.00
CA VAL A 250 -6.66 -12.41 -14.92
C VAL A 250 -5.81 -12.05 -13.74
N ARG A 251 -6.12 -12.58 -12.55
CA ARG A 251 -5.40 -12.26 -11.33
C ARG A 251 -4.56 -13.43 -10.81
N GLY A 252 -3.51 -13.09 -10.08
CA GLY A 252 -2.52 -14.01 -9.54
C GLY A 252 -3.00 -14.98 -8.45
N LEU A 253 -4.26 -14.91 -8.02
CA LEU A 253 -4.85 -15.71 -6.95
C LEU A 253 -6.11 -16.42 -7.46
N ASP A 254 -6.27 -17.69 -7.10
CA ASP A 254 -7.30 -18.55 -7.69
C ASP A 254 -8.71 -18.29 -7.12
N TYR A 255 -8.81 -17.56 -6.02
CA TYR A 255 -10.09 -17.25 -5.39
C TYR A 255 -10.95 -16.24 -6.14
N TYR A 256 -10.39 -15.50 -7.11
CA TYR A 256 -11.16 -14.49 -7.82
C TYR A 256 -12.28 -15.06 -8.67
N SER A 257 -13.43 -14.39 -8.58
CA SER A 257 -14.66 -14.67 -9.32
C SER A 257 -15.30 -13.35 -9.76
N GLY A 258 -16.07 -13.34 -10.86
CA GLY A 258 -16.75 -12.11 -11.27
C GLY A 258 -15.81 -10.98 -11.67
N PHE A 259 -16.06 -9.78 -11.18
CA PHE A 259 -15.30 -8.57 -11.49
C PHE A 259 -13.87 -8.62 -10.98
N VAL A 260 -12.90 -8.25 -11.84
CA VAL A 260 -11.47 -8.12 -11.50
C VAL A 260 -10.90 -6.84 -12.11
N PHE A 261 -9.89 -6.28 -11.47
CA PHE A 261 -9.24 -5.07 -11.94
C PHE A 261 -7.77 -4.99 -11.52
N GLU A 262 -7.04 -4.13 -12.22
CA GLU A 262 -5.63 -3.87 -11.98
C GLU A 262 -5.30 -2.44 -12.38
N ALA A 263 -4.58 -1.70 -11.55
CA ALA A 263 -4.02 -0.42 -11.92
C ALA A 263 -2.52 -0.59 -12.25
N ILE A 264 -2.16 -0.13 -13.43
CA ILE A 264 -0.82 -0.23 -13.98
C ILE A 264 -0.26 1.16 -14.29
N SER A 265 1.07 1.30 -14.26
CA SER A 265 1.76 2.51 -14.72
C SER A 265 3.02 2.14 -15.49
N SER A 266 3.18 2.71 -16.69
CA SER A 266 4.36 2.46 -17.53
C SER A 266 5.68 2.89 -16.87
N GLU A 267 5.63 3.72 -15.83
CA GLU A 267 6.83 4.16 -15.08
C GLU A 267 7.46 3.05 -14.23
N LEU A 268 6.73 1.96 -13.98
CA LEU A 268 7.25 0.78 -13.26
C LEU A 268 7.99 -0.22 -14.14
N GLY A 269 8.00 -0.03 -15.45
CA GLY A 269 8.67 -0.93 -16.41
C GLY A 269 7.93 -2.24 -16.62
N ALA A 270 8.65 -3.36 -16.81
CA ALA A 270 8.08 -4.65 -17.24
C ALA A 270 7.06 -5.28 -16.27
N GLN A 271 6.96 -4.79 -15.06
CA GLN A 271 5.97 -5.18 -14.06
C GLN A 271 5.26 -3.93 -13.58
N ASP A 272 4.34 -3.48 -14.40
CA ASP A 272 3.67 -2.20 -14.36
C ASP A 272 2.53 -2.11 -13.33
N SER A 273 2.05 -3.24 -12.80
CA SER A 273 0.97 -3.29 -11.83
C SER A 273 1.43 -2.87 -10.43
N PHE A 274 0.75 -1.90 -9.83
CA PHE A 274 0.99 -1.45 -8.46
C PHE A 274 -0.18 -1.72 -7.50
N LEU A 275 -1.38 -1.94 -8.04
CA LEU A 275 -2.59 -2.23 -7.31
C LEU A 275 -3.42 -3.25 -8.08
N GLY A 276 -4.12 -4.10 -7.36
CA GLY A 276 -5.06 -5.00 -8.00
C GLY A 276 -6.04 -5.60 -7.03
N GLY A 277 -7.19 -6.01 -7.58
CA GLY A 277 -8.29 -6.52 -6.80
C GLY A 277 -9.32 -7.25 -7.64
N GLY A 278 -10.45 -7.51 -7.01
CA GLY A 278 -11.59 -8.15 -7.64
C GLY A 278 -12.47 -8.87 -6.63
N ARG A 279 -13.52 -9.48 -7.15
CA ARG A 279 -14.52 -10.22 -6.40
C ARG A 279 -14.04 -11.63 -6.05
N TYR A 280 -14.42 -12.12 -4.87
CA TYR A 280 -14.04 -13.44 -4.35
C TYR A 280 -15.14 -14.04 -3.45
N ASP A 281 -16.35 -14.14 -3.97
CA ASP A 281 -17.58 -14.47 -3.24
C ASP A 281 -17.55 -15.83 -2.52
N HIS A 282 -16.75 -16.79 -3.00
CA HIS A 282 -16.67 -18.13 -2.45
C HIS A 282 -15.60 -18.30 -1.36
N LEU A 283 -14.75 -17.31 -1.10
CA LEU A 283 -13.64 -17.45 -0.17
C LEU A 283 -14.10 -17.69 1.26
N CYS A 284 -15.17 -17.01 1.70
CA CYS A 284 -15.72 -17.19 3.03
C CYS A 284 -16.19 -18.64 3.27
N SER A 285 -16.96 -19.20 2.35
CA SER A 285 -17.43 -20.59 2.42
C SER A 285 -16.27 -21.61 2.33
N GLN A 286 -15.27 -21.35 1.51
CA GLN A 286 -14.05 -22.19 1.47
C GLN A 286 -13.31 -22.22 2.79
N LEU A 287 -13.37 -21.16 3.59
CA LEU A 287 -12.76 -21.07 4.91
C LEU A 287 -13.68 -21.58 6.05
N GLY A 288 -14.87 -22.07 5.72
CA GLY A 288 -15.81 -22.67 6.67
C GLY A 288 -16.89 -21.75 7.20
N GLY A 289 -17.03 -20.55 6.65
CA GLY A 289 -18.14 -19.64 6.86
C GLY A 289 -19.32 -19.88 5.92
N LYS A 290 -20.26 -18.95 5.90
CA LYS A 290 -21.35 -18.92 4.93
C LYS A 290 -20.87 -18.36 3.59
N GLU A 291 -21.63 -18.57 2.53
CA GLU A 291 -21.42 -17.81 1.30
C GLU A 291 -21.64 -16.33 1.57
N MET A 292 -20.66 -15.52 1.19
CA MET A 292 -20.66 -14.10 1.46
C MET A 292 -20.06 -13.36 0.28
N PRO A 293 -20.86 -12.57 -0.45
CA PRO A 293 -20.33 -11.74 -1.53
C PRO A 293 -19.20 -10.83 -1.02
N ALA A 294 -18.11 -10.79 -1.73
CA ALA A 294 -16.94 -10.07 -1.28
C ALA A 294 -16.11 -9.52 -2.46
N ILE A 295 -15.63 -8.31 -2.31
CA ILE A 295 -14.68 -7.67 -3.23
C ILE A 295 -13.62 -6.95 -2.43
N GLY A 296 -12.38 -6.99 -2.90
CA GLY A 296 -11.28 -6.30 -2.25
C GLY A 296 -10.19 -5.90 -3.21
N MET A 297 -9.28 -5.08 -2.70
CA MET A 297 -8.06 -4.71 -3.41
C MET A 297 -6.88 -4.61 -2.45
N ALA A 298 -5.69 -4.74 -3.03
CA ALA A 298 -4.46 -4.48 -2.30
C ALA A 298 -3.42 -3.82 -3.20
N LEU A 299 -2.57 -2.99 -2.58
CA LEU A 299 -1.40 -2.38 -3.21
C LEU A 299 -0.15 -2.62 -2.36
N GLY A 300 0.99 -2.83 -3.04
CA GLY A 300 2.29 -2.94 -2.39
C GLY A 300 2.90 -1.55 -2.20
N LEU A 301 3.13 -1.14 -0.94
CA LEU A 301 3.53 0.24 -0.62
C LEU A 301 4.88 0.61 -1.20
N GLU A 302 5.87 -0.29 -1.18
CA GLU A 302 7.19 -0.04 -1.73
C GLU A 302 7.16 0.13 -3.25
N ARG A 303 6.27 -0.61 -3.93
CA ARG A 303 6.08 -0.46 -5.37
C ARG A 303 5.35 0.83 -5.70
N PHE A 304 4.28 1.11 -4.97
CA PHE A 304 3.51 2.35 -5.09
C PHE A 304 4.39 3.59 -4.83
N SER A 305 5.28 3.52 -3.84
CA SER A 305 6.18 4.63 -3.51
C SER A 305 7.12 5.02 -4.65
N ASN A 306 7.44 4.10 -5.57
CA ASN A 306 8.25 4.44 -6.75
C ASN A 306 7.52 5.35 -7.75
N LEU A 307 6.18 5.39 -7.71
CA LEU A 307 5.34 6.25 -8.55
C LEU A 307 5.08 7.62 -7.92
N VAL A 308 5.24 7.72 -6.60
CA VAL A 308 4.90 8.93 -5.84
C VAL A 308 6.10 9.87 -5.80
N THR A 309 5.87 11.14 -6.07
CA THR A 309 6.80 12.23 -5.76
C THR A 309 6.14 13.11 -4.72
N LEU A 310 6.69 13.13 -3.50
CA LEU A 310 6.18 14.00 -2.46
C LEU A 310 6.73 15.42 -2.69
N THR A 311 5.83 16.36 -2.85
CA THR A 311 6.19 17.79 -2.76
C THR A 311 6.46 18.10 -1.30
N ASN A 312 7.64 18.68 -1.05
CA ASN A 312 8.09 19.05 0.29
C ASN A 312 7.13 20.08 0.92
N ASN A 313 6.13 19.65 1.65
CA ASN A 313 5.64 20.43 2.77
C ASN A 313 6.70 20.29 3.86
N LYS A 314 7.74 21.13 3.80
CA LYS A 314 8.84 21.11 4.76
C LYS A 314 8.28 21.23 6.16
N ILE A 315 8.33 20.15 6.92
CA ILE A 315 8.17 20.21 8.37
C ILE A 315 9.27 21.16 8.85
N LYS A 316 8.90 22.26 9.47
CA LYS A 316 9.87 23.19 10.02
C LYS A 316 10.64 22.53 11.14
N MET A 317 11.95 22.68 11.11
CA MET A 317 12.84 22.14 12.11
C MET A 317 13.53 23.26 12.87
N VAL A 318 13.47 23.18 14.20
CA VAL A 318 14.09 24.14 15.12
C VAL A 318 15.12 23.39 15.96
N SER A 319 16.37 23.85 15.95
CA SER A 319 17.41 23.35 16.85
C SER A 319 17.43 24.16 18.12
N PHE A 320 17.21 23.52 19.27
CA PHE A 320 17.22 24.14 20.59
C PHE A 320 18.58 23.91 21.24
N ILE A 321 19.34 24.97 21.44
CA ILE A 321 20.73 24.94 21.90
C ILE A 321 20.82 25.49 23.31
N ILE A 322 21.23 24.63 24.25
CA ILE A 322 21.51 24.98 25.67
C ILE A 322 23.01 25.12 25.79
N LEU A 323 23.47 26.27 26.37
CA LEU A 323 24.89 26.58 26.47
C LEU A 323 25.53 26.32 27.83
N ALA A 324 24.73 26.15 28.89
CA ALA A 324 25.23 25.91 30.23
C ALA A 324 24.47 24.79 30.94
N SER A 325 25.16 23.94 31.71
CA SER A 325 24.59 22.76 32.35
C SER A 325 23.71 23.12 33.58
N ASN A 326 23.98 24.21 34.24
CA ASN A 326 23.20 24.67 35.39
C ASN A 326 21.79 25.15 35.03
N ILE A 327 21.53 25.49 33.77
CA ILE A 327 20.21 25.94 33.28
C ILE A 327 19.37 24.85 32.63
N GLU A 328 19.94 23.66 32.44
CA GLU A 328 19.28 22.55 31.73
C GLU A 328 17.85 22.28 32.21
N PRO A 329 17.53 22.17 33.51
CA PRO A 329 16.16 21.86 33.92
C PRO A 329 15.13 22.88 33.49
N LYS A 330 15.46 24.17 33.54
CA LYS A 330 14.57 25.27 33.10
C LYS A 330 14.46 25.29 31.57
N ALA A 331 15.57 25.12 30.84
CA ALA A 331 15.61 25.06 29.39
C ALA A 331 14.79 23.87 28.85
N TYR A 332 14.86 22.72 29.47
CA TYR A 332 14.02 21.56 29.09
C TYR A 332 12.53 21.82 29.31
N LYS A 333 12.15 22.56 30.39
CA LYS A 333 10.76 22.95 30.60
C LYS A 333 10.26 23.88 29.49
N ILE A 334 11.07 24.83 29.03
CA ILE A 334 10.75 25.71 27.91
C ILE A 334 10.59 24.86 26.62
N ALA A 335 11.54 23.99 26.33
CA ALA A 335 11.47 23.12 25.16
C ALA A 335 10.24 22.19 25.17
N HIS A 336 9.86 21.66 26.32
CA HIS A 336 8.66 20.87 26.49
C HIS A 336 7.39 21.68 26.14
N ASN A 337 7.30 22.89 26.66
CA ASN A 337 6.17 23.78 26.39
C ASN A 337 6.09 24.12 24.89
N LEU A 338 7.23 24.47 24.24
CA LEU A 338 7.28 24.73 22.80
C LEU A 338 6.71 23.55 21.99
N ARG A 339 7.15 22.32 22.28
CA ARG A 339 6.62 21.10 21.63
C ARG A 339 5.12 20.91 21.83
N SER A 340 4.58 21.37 22.95
CA SER A 340 3.14 21.29 23.24
C SER A 340 2.32 22.32 22.47
N PHE A 341 2.88 23.47 22.15
CA PHE A 341 2.19 24.56 21.44
C PHE A 341 2.05 24.29 19.93
N ASN A 342 3.06 23.72 19.30
CA ASN A 342 3.00 23.42 17.87
C ASN A 342 3.61 22.04 17.57
N LYS A 343 2.72 21.06 17.36
CA LYS A 343 3.10 19.66 17.07
C LYS A 343 3.54 19.46 15.62
N ALA A 344 3.35 20.44 14.74
CA ALA A 344 3.79 20.38 13.35
C ALA A 344 5.25 20.79 13.16
N VAL A 345 5.88 21.37 14.20
CA VAL A 345 7.29 21.78 14.19
C VAL A 345 8.14 20.74 14.92
N VAL A 346 9.22 20.30 14.32
CA VAL A 346 10.21 19.44 14.97
C VAL A 346 11.15 20.31 15.80
N LEU A 347 11.22 20.09 17.11
CA LEU A 347 12.19 20.71 18.00
C LEU A 347 13.25 19.69 18.42
N ASP A 348 14.45 19.83 17.88
CA ASP A 348 15.63 19.02 18.23
C ASP A 348 16.43 19.74 19.34
N ILE A 349 16.61 19.09 20.49
CA ILE A 349 17.51 19.58 21.52
C ILE A 349 18.89 19.00 21.26
N SER A 350 19.89 19.88 21.08
CA SER A 350 21.27 19.46 20.91
C SER A 350 21.83 18.83 22.19
N LEU A 351 21.70 17.48 22.29
CA LEU A 351 22.16 16.72 23.46
C LEU A 351 23.67 16.56 23.55
N ALA A 352 24.40 16.79 22.45
CA ALA A 352 25.84 16.62 22.43
C ALA A 352 26.52 17.81 23.13
N GLU A 353 27.51 17.51 23.94
CA GLU A 353 28.42 18.53 24.53
C GLU A 353 29.18 19.27 23.42
N GLY A 354 29.58 20.50 23.68
CA GLY A 354 30.38 21.29 22.79
C GLY A 354 30.08 22.79 22.80
N SER A 355 30.93 23.56 22.15
CA SER A 355 30.78 25.01 22.03
C SER A 355 29.56 25.36 21.17
N LEU A 356 29.07 26.62 21.31
CA LEU A 356 28.01 27.17 20.45
C LEU A 356 28.29 26.94 18.95
N LYS A 357 29.56 27.18 18.55
CA LYS A 357 29.98 26.95 17.15
C LYS A 357 29.76 25.50 16.69
N SER A 358 30.08 24.53 17.55
CA SER A 358 29.87 23.10 17.27
C SER A 358 28.37 22.75 17.18
N LYS A 359 27.57 23.24 18.13
CA LYS A 359 26.12 23.02 18.17
C LYS A 359 25.42 23.68 16.96
N MET A 360 25.82 24.89 16.58
CA MET A 360 25.33 25.57 15.36
C MET A 360 25.67 24.82 14.07
N ARG A 361 26.89 24.27 13.97
CA ARG A 361 27.29 23.45 12.83
C ARG A 361 26.43 22.19 12.70
N ARG A 362 26.06 21.60 13.84
CA ARG A 362 25.16 20.45 13.88
C ARG A 362 23.73 20.85 13.48
N ALA A 363 23.21 21.98 13.95
CA ALA A 363 21.91 22.50 13.55
C ALA A 363 21.82 22.69 12.03
N ASN A 364 22.86 23.25 11.41
CA ASN A 364 22.96 23.39 9.96
C ASN A 364 23.04 22.02 9.25
N LYS A 365 23.83 21.08 9.79
CA LYS A 365 23.93 19.71 9.24
C LYS A 365 22.57 18.98 9.29
N ASN A 366 21.80 19.20 10.36
CA ASN A 366 20.46 18.64 10.53
C ASN A 366 19.40 19.42 9.74
N ASN A 367 19.81 20.40 8.91
CA ASN A 367 18.93 21.17 8.06
C ASN A 367 17.84 21.98 8.81
N ALA A 368 18.14 22.41 10.06
CA ALA A 368 17.23 23.23 10.85
C ALA A 368 16.93 24.58 10.17
N ASP A 369 15.69 25.05 10.29
CA ASP A 369 15.26 26.35 9.77
C ASP A 369 15.64 27.49 10.71
N TYR A 370 15.61 27.20 12.01
CA TYR A 370 15.96 28.15 13.09
C TYR A 370 16.79 27.47 14.17
N ALA A 371 17.63 28.24 14.84
CA ALA A 371 18.23 27.88 16.11
C ALA A 371 17.63 28.76 17.21
N ILE A 372 17.18 28.15 18.30
CA ILE A 372 16.83 28.83 19.55
C ILE A 372 18.00 28.59 20.51
N ILE A 373 18.60 29.65 21.03
CA ILE A 373 19.78 29.56 21.89
C ILE A 373 19.43 30.11 23.26
N LEU A 374 19.79 29.36 24.29
CA LEU A 374 19.63 29.72 25.70
C LEU A 374 20.96 29.53 26.44
N GLY A 375 21.47 30.61 26.98
CA GLY A 375 22.57 30.64 27.93
C GLY A 375 22.11 31.08 29.34
N GLU A 376 23.06 31.27 30.26
CA GLU A 376 22.77 31.77 31.59
C GLU A 376 22.16 33.16 31.57
N GLU A 377 22.75 34.07 30.77
CA GLU A 377 22.33 35.46 30.65
C GLU A 377 20.92 35.58 30.07
N GLU A 378 20.61 34.78 29.01
CA GLU A 378 19.27 34.76 28.42
C GLU A 378 18.23 34.29 29.41
N LEU A 379 18.57 33.28 30.23
CA LEU A 379 17.61 32.72 31.19
C LEU A 379 17.40 33.64 32.41
N GLU A 380 18.43 34.34 32.87
CA GLU A 380 18.33 35.33 33.92
C GLU A 380 17.46 36.52 33.53
N ASN A 381 17.55 36.92 32.24
CA ASN A 381 16.76 38.02 31.69
C ASN A 381 15.40 37.59 31.12
N GLU A 382 14.99 36.31 31.29
CA GLU A 382 13.78 35.72 30.71
C GLU A 382 13.67 35.91 29.16
N THR A 383 14.79 35.79 28.47
CA THR A 383 14.91 35.95 27.01
C THR A 383 15.43 34.68 26.37
N ALA A 384 15.38 34.64 25.05
CA ALA A 384 15.99 33.62 24.16
C ALA A 384 16.46 34.27 22.88
N VAL A 385 17.50 33.69 22.29
CA VAL A 385 17.98 34.16 20.98
C VAL A 385 17.41 33.26 19.92
N ILE A 386 16.71 33.83 18.92
CA ILE A 386 16.23 33.18 17.73
C ILE A 386 17.14 33.53 16.56
N LYS A 387 17.74 32.52 15.95
CA LYS A 387 18.60 32.69 14.78
C LYS A 387 18.05 31.93 13.57
N PRO A 388 17.64 32.63 12.49
CA PRO A 388 17.34 31.98 11.21
C PRO A 388 18.59 31.32 10.63
N LEU A 389 18.44 30.12 10.04
CA LEU A 389 19.56 29.35 9.49
C LEU A 389 19.51 29.21 7.95
N LYS A 390 18.32 29.38 7.38
CA LYS A 390 18.10 29.25 5.91
C LYS A 390 17.78 30.56 5.21
N ASP A 391 17.45 31.61 5.97
CA ASP A 391 17.09 32.91 5.43
C ASP A 391 18.16 33.91 5.81
N GLU A 392 19.10 34.16 4.89
CA GLU A 392 20.24 35.09 5.11
C GLU A 392 19.81 36.54 5.25
N LEU A 393 18.57 36.86 4.85
CA LEU A 393 18.02 38.23 4.95
C LEU A 393 17.43 38.55 6.33
N LYS A 394 17.20 37.51 7.15
CA LYS A 394 16.66 37.66 8.51
C LYS A 394 17.77 37.66 9.55
N GLU A 395 17.79 38.71 10.35
CA GLU A 395 18.76 38.86 11.43
C GLU A 395 18.40 38.04 12.66
N GLN A 396 19.40 37.75 13.46
CA GLN A 396 19.25 37.16 14.79
C GLN A 396 18.49 38.12 15.69
N GLN A 397 17.56 37.62 16.48
CA GLN A 397 16.74 38.43 17.40
C GLN A 397 16.81 37.84 18.80
N THR A 398 16.89 38.72 19.80
CA THR A 398 16.67 38.38 21.22
C THR A 398 15.23 38.75 21.56
N VAL A 399 14.47 37.78 22.05
CA VAL A 399 13.03 37.92 22.35
C VAL A 399 12.77 37.47 23.79
N SER A 400 11.67 37.94 24.39
CA SER A 400 11.19 37.39 25.65
C SER A 400 10.78 35.92 25.51
N ILE A 401 10.74 35.15 26.60
CA ILE A 401 10.23 33.78 26.56
C ILE A 401 8.76 33.73 26.14
N GLU A 402 7.97 34.75 26.44
CA GLU A 402 6.59 34.87 26.01
C GLU A 402 6.47 35.08 24.47
N ASP A 403 7.30 35.96 23.92
CA ASP A 403 7.38 36.18 22.48
C ASP A 403 7.94 34.95 21.75
N LEU A 404 8.86 34.20 22.35
CA LEU A 404 9.35 32.94 21.85
C LEU A 404 8.22 31.92 21.67
N TYR A 405 7.30 31.81 22.64
CA TYR A 405 6.13 30.94 22.50
C TYR A 405 5.22 31.37 21.35
N SER A 406 4.99 32.69 21.23
CA SER A 406 4.18 33.27 20.14
C SER A 406 4.82 33.02 18.77
N PHE A 407 6.12 33.23 18.65
CA PHE A 407 6.89 32.92 17.44
C PHE A 407 6.79 31.43 17.06
N TYR A 408 7.05 30.54 18.02
CA TYR A 408 7.02 29.10 17.75
C TYR A 408 5.64 28.58 17.37
N LYS A 409 4.59 29.16 17.92
CA LYS A 409 3.20 28.83 17.58
C LYS A 409 2.86 29.26 16.14
N ALA A 410 3.48 30.30 15.61
CA ALA A 410 3.25 30.82 14.26
C ALA A 410 4.09 30.12 13.18
N LEU A 411 5.06 29.29 13.56
CA LEU A 411 5.84 28.48 12.61
C LEU A 411 5.00 27.40 11.93
#